data_ec7e716533679cbe9290f1fec93410b4
#
_entry.id   ec7e716533679cbe9290f1fec93410b4
#
_cell.length_a   1.000
_cell.length_b   1.000
_cell.length_c   1.000
_cell.angle_alpha   90.00
_cell.angle_beta   90.00
_cell.angle_gamma   90.00
#
_symmetry.space_group_name_H-M   'P 1'
#
loop_
_entity.id
_entity.type
_entity.pdbx_description
1 polymer ?
#
loop_
_entity_poly.entity_id
_entity_poly.type
_entity_poly.pdbx_seq_one_letter_code
_entity_poly.pdbx_strand_id
1 'polypeptide(L)'
;MKIKAITFDLDDTLWPLFDVIMHAHKTSNDYLIAKHPQMQSVLFSSEERKMWKKLVQAEPNLANRLSELRKKVIYELLVENNVDSNEAKELAEKSFEIFLDERHKVVYFDGVLGALEKLKDRYILGVITNGNADIKTLKIDHLFDFYVNAEMVNESKPGRKIFDEAVKLAGVLPEEICHIGDHPVNDVEGAVEAGMQAIWMNALEKDWEHKEALTVPEVKNWKELEERFLSL
;
A
#
# COMPACT_ATOMS: atom_id res chain seq x y z
N MET A 1 -18.92 -16.91 -13.73
CA MET A 1 -18.72 -15.80 -14.71
C MET A 1 -17.26 -15.74 -15.08
N LYS A 2 -16.91 -15.24 -16.27
CA LYS A 2 -15.51 -15.20 -16.73
C LYS A 2 -14.85 -13.92 -16.23
N ILE A 3 -13.71 -14.03 -15.56
CA ILE A 3 -12.89 -12.87 -15.16
C ILE A 3 -12.38 -12.15 -16.40
N LYS A 4 -12.48 -10.83 -16.40
CA LYS A 4 -11.98 -9.92 -17.45
C LYS A 4 -10.88 -8.99 -16.95
N ALA A 5 -10.92 -8.64 -15.66
CA ALA A 5 -9.92 -7.79 -15.02
C ALA A 5 -9.39 -8.43 -13.74
N ILE A 6 -8.13 -8.17 -13.43
CA ILE A 6 -7.47 -8.58 -12.20
C ILE A 6 -6.90 -7.33 -11.55
N THR A 7 -7.18 -7.13 -10.27
CA THR A 7 -6.60 -6.03 -9.51
C THR A 7 -5.70 -6.58 -8.41
N PHE A 8 -4.63 -5.86 -8.11
CA PHE A 8 -3.63 -6.28 -7.14
C PHE A 8 -3.45 -5.21 -6.06
N ASP A 9 -3.35 -5.63 -4.81
CA ASP A 9 -2.61 -4.85 -3.84
C ASP A 9 -1.11 -4.87 -4.17
N LEU A 10 -0.32 -4.03 -3.54
CA LEU A 10 1.12 -3.92 -3.79
C LEU A 10 1.94 -4.50 -2.63
N ASP A 11 1.85 -3.90 -1.45
CA ASP A 11 2.63 -4.23 -0.27
C ASP A 11 2.25 -5.61 0.28
N ASP A 12 3.23 -6.44 0.62
CA ASP A 12 3.06 -7.83 1.04
C ASP A 12 2.34 -8.74 0.02
N THR A 13 1.97 -8.19 -1.16
CA THR A 13 1.38 -8.92 -2.28
C THR A 13 2.38 -9.09 -3.43
N LEU A 14 3.04 -8.02 -3.88
CA LEU A 14 4.08 -8.05 -4.92
C LEU A 14 5.50 -8.16 -4.34
N TRP A 15 5.71 -7.65 -3.14
CA TRP A 15 6.99 -7.65 -2.41
C TRP A 15 6.75 -7.62 -0.90
N PRO A 16 7.68 -8.11 -0.07
CA PRO A 16 7.58 -7.99 1.38
C PRO A 16 7.83 -6.52 1.81
N LEU A 17 6.89 -5.95 2.57
CA LEU A 17 6.91 -4.55 2.95
C LEU A 17 7.84 -4.25 4.12
N PHE A 18 7.89 -5.13 5.12
CA PHE A 18 8.45 -4.80 6.44
C PHE A 18 9.86 -4.22 6.39
N ASP A 19 10.80 -4.92 5.72
CA ASP A 19 12.21 -4.50 5.68
C ASP A 19 12.39 -3.19 4.88
N VAL A 20 11.63 -3.02 3.82
CA VAL A 20 11.65 -1.80 2.98
C VAL A 20 11.19 -0.59 3.79
N ILE A 21 10.06 -0.71 4.49
CA ILE A 21 9.51 0.38 5.31
C ILE A 21 10.44 0.72 6.48
N MET A 22 10.98 -0.29 7.16
CA MET A 22 11.90 -0.07 8.28
C MET A 22 13.19 0.62 7.82
N HIS A 23 13.74 0.23 6.66
CA HIS A 23 14.91 0.87 6.09
C HIS A 23 14.62 2.32 5.68
N ALA A 24 13.52 2.56 4.97
CA ALA A 24 13.10 3.89 4.56
C ALA A 24 12.88 4.84 5.77
N HIS A 25 12.22 4.30 6.80
CA HIS A 25 12.01 5.03 8.04
C HIS A 25 13.31 5.38 8.75
N LYS A 26 14.23 4.41 8.86
CA LYS A 26 15.53 4.63 9.46
C LYS A 26 16.32 5.68 8.70
N THR A 27 16.44 5.56 7.38
CA THR A 27 17.23 6.48 6.55
C THR A 27 16.70 7.91 6.61
N SER A 28 15.40 8.09 6.55
CA SER A 28 14.76 9.40 6.66
C SER A 28 14.94 10.02 8.05
N ASN A 29 14.88 9.22 9.12
CA ASN A 29 15.11 9.68 10.49
C ASN A 29 16.58 9.98 10.76
N ASP A 30 17.53 9.18 10.25
CA ASP A 30 18.96 9.45 10.36
C ASP A 30 19.33 10.81 9.74
N TYR A 31 18.68 11.20 8.63
CA TYR A 31 18.84 12.53 8.04
C TYR A 31 18.41 13.64 9.00
N LEU A 32 17.25 13.50 9.67
CA LEU A 32 16.77 14.49 10.64
C LEU A 32 17.68 14.57 11.87
N ILE A 33 18.13 13.43 12.38
CA ILE A 33 19.03 13.35 13.54
C ILE A 33 20.39 14.00 13.23
N ALA A 34 20.91 13.85 12.02
CA ALA A 34 22.15 14.50 11.60
C ALA A 34 22.04 16.03 11.58
N LYS A 35 20.84 16.59 11.37
CA LYS A 35 20.56 18.03 11.42
C LYS A 35 20.23 18.50 12.84
N HIS A 36 19.46 17.73 13.57
CA HIS A 36 18.95 18.02 14.91
C HIS A 36 19.18 16.81 15.82
N PRO A 37 20.36 16.65 16.46
CA PRO A 37 20.70 15.47 17.27
C PRO A 37 19.74 15.17 18.40
N GLN A 38 19.04 16.18 18.94
CA GLN A 38 18.01 16.01 19.98
C GLN A 38 16.83 15.15 19.49
N MET A 39 16.58 15.07 18.17
CA MET A 39 15.52 14.26 17.60
C MET A 39 15.74 12.76 17.79
N GLN A 40 16.95 12.31 18.12
CA GLN A 40 17.24 10.90 18.35
C GLN A 40 16.39 10.28 19.47
N SER A 41 16.06 11.06 20.50
CA SER A 41 15.21 10.59 21.61
C SER A 41 13.70 10.61 21.29
N VAL A 42 13.32 11.27 20.20
CA VAL A 42 11.92 11.47 19.77
C VAL A 42 11.54 10.50 18.66
N LEU A 43 12.36 10.50 17.59
CA LEU A 43 12.19 9.59 16.46
C LEU A 43 12.49 8.13 16.89
N PHE A 44 11.80 7.16 16.35
CA PHE A 44 11.79 5.75 16.79
C PHE A 44 11.19 5.48 18.18
N SER A 45 10.67 6.51 18.85
CA SER A 45 10.07 6.37 20.17
C SER A 45 8.54 6.25 20.11
N SER A 46 7.92 6.15 21.29
CA SER A 46 6.46 6.20 21.41
C SER A 46 5.88 7.58 21.04
N GLU A 47 6.69 8.66 21.06
CA GLU A 47 6.24 10.01 20.78
C GLU A 47 5.78 10.17 19.33
N GLU A 48 6.50 9.60 18.39
CA GLU A 48 6.11 9.57 16.98
C GLU A 48 4.74 8.89 16.80
N ARG A 49 4.52 7.75 17.45
CA ARG A 49 3.23 7.05 17.40
C ARG A 49 2.10 7.83 18.07
N LYS A 50 2.39 8.56 19.13
CA LYS A 50 1.42 9.44 19.82
C LYS A 50 1.04 10.62 18.91
N MET A 51 2.03 11.26 18.26
CA MET A 51 1.79 12.34 17.31
C MET A 51 0.92 11.88 16.16
N TRP A 52 1.23 10.72 15.57
CA TRP A 52 0.42 10.09 14.52
C TRP A 52 -1.05 9.94 14.95
N LYS A 53 -1.29 9.34 16.11
CA LYS A 53 -2.64 9.16 16.65
C LYS A 53 -3.33 10.50 16.93
N LYS A 54 -2.64 11.49 17.53
CA LYS A 54 -3.14 12.83 17.78
C LYS A 54 -3.64 13.51 16.51
N LEU A 55 -2.87 13.45 15.43
CA LEU A 55 -3.21 14.07 14.16
C LEU A 55 -4.40 13.36 13.48
N VAL A 56 -4.44 12.04 13.47
CA VAL A 56 -5.58 11.28 12.91
C VAL A 56 -6.86 11.51 13.74
N GLN A 57 -6.76 11.64 15.06
CA GLN A 57 -7.92 11.99 15.91
C GLN A 57 -8.45 13.40 15.63
N ALA A 58 -7.56 14.36 15.37
CA ALA A 58 -7.94 15.73 15.05
C ALA A 58 -8.50 15.87 13.63
N GLU A 59 -7.95 15.11 12.69
CA GLU A 59 -8.33 15.12 11.27
C GLU A 59 -8.39 13.68 10.73
N PRO A 60 -9.52 12.96 10.88
CA PRO A 60 -9.64 11.54 10.51
C PRO A 60 -9.28 11.22 9.06
N ASN A 61 -9.53 12.14 8.14
CA ASN A 61 -9.20 11.96 6.72
C ASN A 61 -7.70 11.83 6.45
N LEU A 62 -6.84 12.26 7.37
CA LEU A 62 -5.39 12.05 7.24
C LEU A 62 -5.00 10.56 7.24
N ALA A 63 -5.81 9.69 7.83
CA ALA A 63 -5.58 8.25 7.77
C ALA A 63 -5.56 7.70 6.33
N ASN A 64 -6.27 8.36 5.41
CA ASN A 64 -6.30 8.00 3.98
C ASN A 64 -5.24 8.74 3.15
N ARG A 65 -4.50 9.68 3.74
CA ARG A 65 -3.49 10.53 3.10
C ARG A 65 -2.12 10.34 3.78
N LEU A 66 -1.58 9.13 3.67
CA LEU A 66 -0.38 8.70 4.40
C LEU A 66 0.84 9.60 4.14
N SER A 67 0.98 10.08 2.91
CA SER A 67 2.08 10.99 2.53
C SER A 67 2.00 12.32 3.26
N GLU A 68 0.80 12.91 3.34
CA GLU A 68 0.56 14.15 4.07
C GLU A 68 0.70 13.95 5.58
N LEU A 69 0.11 12.86 6.10
CA LEU A 69 0.16 12.53 7.52
C LEU A 69 1.62 12.36 8.00
N ARG A 70 2.46 11.65 7.24
CA ARG A 70 3.87 11.48 7.58
C ARG A 70 4.62 12.81 7.66
N LYS A 71 4.45 13.68 6.65
CA LYS A 71 5.07 15.01 6.65
C LYS A 71 4.62 15.86 7.84
N LYS A 72 3.31 15.83 8.14
CA LYS A 72 2.73 16.56 9.25
C LYS A 72 3.23 16.05 10.61
N VAL A 73 3.36 14.73 10.79
CA VAL A 73 3.95 14.13 12.00
C VAL A 73 5.37 14.64 12.21
N ILE A 74 6.23 14.58 11.19
CA ILE A 74 7.61 15.04 11.29
C ILE A 74 7.68 16.54 11.57
N TYR A 75 6.87 17.35 10.89
CA TYR A 75 6.79 18.79 11.12
C TYR A 75 6.44 19.12 12.58
N GLU A 76 5.37 18.54 13.11
CA GLU A 76 4.91 18.79 14.47
C GLU A 76 5.96 18.35 15.52
N LEU A 77 6.59 17.19 15.32
CA LEU A 77 7.64 16.71 16.20
C LEU A 77 8.87 17.65 16.20
N LEU A 78 9.26 18.18 15.05
CA LEU A 78 10.36 19.15 14.95
C LEU A 78 10.01 20.45 15.69
N VAL A 79 8.82 21.00 15.47
CA VAL A 79 8.36 22.23 16.14
C VAL A 79 8.24 22.03 17.66
N GLU A 80 7.65 20.92 18.13
CA GLU A 80 7.56 20.60 19.58
C GLU A 80 8.97 20.46 20.22
N ASN A 81 10.02 20.18 19.40
CA ASN A 81 11.42 20.09 19.86
C ASN A 81 12.26 21.34 19.52
N ASN A 82 11.60 22.50 19.42
CA ASN A 82 12.20 23.83 19.28
C ASN A 82 12.98 24.06 17.98
N VAL A 83 12.63 23.37 16.89
CA VAL A 83 13.08 23.69 15.53
C VAL A 83 12.22 24.82 14.97
N ASP A 84 12.84 25.81 14.32
CA ASP A 84 12.09 26.90 13.66
C ASP A 84 11.06 26.34 12.67
N SER A 85 9.89 26.96 12.60
CA SER A 85 8.77 26.41 11.81
C SER A 85 9.03 26.38 10.30
N ASN A 86 9.81 27.32 9.77
CA ASN A 86 10.16 27.30 8.35
C ASN A 86 11.18 26.18 8.08
N GLU A 87 12.20 26.07 8.92
CA GLU A 87 13.17 24.98 8.86
C GLU A 87 12.48 23.61 9.04
N ALA A 88 11.59 23.48 10.02
CA ALA A 88 10.83 22.26 10.28
C ALA A 88 10.02 21.81 9.04
N LYS A 89 9.42 22.77 8.31
CA LYS A 89 8.70 22.47 7.07
C LYS A 89 9.63 21.93 5.98
N GLU A 90 10.76 22.59 5.75
CA GLU A 90 11.75 22.15 4.76
C GLU A 90 12.31 20.76 5.10
N LEU A 91 12.62 20.52 6.38
CA LEU A 91 13.12 19.24 6.86
C LEU A 91 12.08 18.11 6.72
N ALA A 92 10.82 18.39 7.03
CA ALA A 92 9.74 17.42 6.87
C ALA A 92 9.55 17.00 5.40
N GLU A 93 9.55 17.95 4.45
CA GLU A 93 9.47 17.64 3.02
C GLU A 93 10.71 16.83 2.58
N LYS A 94 11.90 17.26 2.96
CA LYS A 94 13.14 16.55 2.54
C LYS A 94 13.25 15.16 3.14
N SER A 95 12.89 15.00 4.41
CA SER A 95 12.82 13.69 5.07
C SER A 95 11.83 12.76 4.36
N PHE A 96 10.68 13.30 3.92
CA PHE A 96 9.69 12.54 3.18
C PHE A 96 10.18 12.13 1.79
N GLU A 97 10.88 13.00 1.06
CA GLU A 97 11.52 12.63 -0.21
C GLU A 97 12.50 11.46 -0.03
N ILE A 98 13.38 11.53 0.99
CA ILE A 98 14.31 10.44 1.32
C ILE A 98 13.54 9.15 1.64
N PHE A 99 12.48 9.25 2.43
CA PHE A 99 11.63 8.11 2.75
C PHE A 99 11.05 7.48 1.48
N LEU A 100 10.51 8.26 0.55
CA LEU A 100 9.95 7.74 -0.69
C LEU A 100 10.99 7.10 -1.59
N ASP A 101 12.17 7.69 -1.70
CA ASP A 101 13.27 7.12 -2.49
C ASP A 101 13.65 5.72 -1.97
N GLU A 102 13.75 5.56 -0.65
CA GLU A 102 14.06 4.25 -0.04
C GLU A 102 12.86 3.29 -0.10
N ARG A 103 11.64 3.80 0.06
CA ARG A 103 10.38 3.06 -0.02
C ARG A 103 10.17 2.36 -1.37
N HIS A 104 10.74 2.90 -2.44
CA HIS A 104 10.67 2.33 -3.78
C HIS A 104 11.80 1.34 -4.12
N LYS A 105 12.71 1.05 -3.19
CA LYS A 105 13.76 0.03 -3.37
C LYS A 105 13.25 -1.35 -2.96
N VAL A 106 12.23 -1.83 -3.65
CA VAL A 106 11.57 -3.10 -3.36
C VAL A 106 12.30 -4.29 -3.98
N VAL A 107 12.16 -5.45 -3.36
CA VAL A 107 12.55 -6.75 -3.92
C VAL A 107 11.29 -7.57 -4.11
N TYR A 108 10.90 -7.81 -5.35
CA TYR A 108 9.68 -8.56 -5.68
C TYR A 108 9.76 -10.01 -5.19
N PHE A 109 8.60 -10.59 -4.84
CA PHE A 109 8.52 -12.04 -4.68
C PHE A 109 8.87 -12.76 -5.98
N ASP A 110 9.33 -13.99 -5.86
CA ASP A 110 9.72 -14.80 -7.02
C ASP A 110 8.54 -14.98 -8.00
N GLY A 111 8.80 -14.71 -9.26
CA GLY A 111 7.84 -14.90 -10.35
C GLY A 111 6.86 -13.76 -10.60
N VAL A 112 6.81 -12.72 -9.74
CA VAL A 112 5.87 -11.59 -9.84
C VAL A 112 5.84 -10.96 -11.24
N LEU A 113 6.98 -10.45 -11.71
CA LEU A 113 7.04 -9.69 -12.95
C LEU A 113 6.65 -10.55 -14.16
N GLY A 114 7.18 -11.78 -14.23
CA GLY A 114 6.84 -12.70 -15.32
C GLY A 114 5.38 -13.16 -15.32
N ALA A 115 4.75 -13.29 -14.13
CA ALA A 115 3.33 -13.59 -14.06
C ALA A 115 2.47 -12.40 -14.49
N LEU A 116 2.81 -11.17 -14.07
CA LEU A 116 2.11 -9.96 -14.49
C LEU A 116 2.17 -9.75 -16.01
N GLU A 117 3.35 -9.94 -16.62
CA GLU A 117 3.50 -9.87 -18.09
C GLU A 117 2.55 -10.83 -18.80
N LYS A 118 2.50 -12.09 -18.37
CA LYS A 118 1.61 -13.10 -18.97
C LYS A 118 0.12 -12.81 -18.74
N LEU A 119 -0.22 -12.33 -17.54
CA LEU A 119 -1.61 -12.00 -17.21
C LEU A 119 -2.11 -10.80 -18.02
N LYS A 120 -1.25 -9.80 -18.27
CA LYS A 120 -1.58 -8.62 -19.06
C LYS A 120 -2.00 -8.96 -20.49
N ASP A 121 -1.49 -10.04 -21.09
CA ASP A 121 -1.89 -10.47 -22.41
C ASP A 121 -3.35 -10.96 -22.50
N ARG A 122 -3.98 -11.24 -21.34
CA ARG A 122 -5.31 -11.85 -21.27
C ARG A 122 -6.34 -11.05 -20.49
N TYR A 123 -5.90 -10.18 -19.57
CA TYR A 123 -6.76 -9.48 -18.61
C TYR A 123 -6.40 -7.99 -18.57
N ILE A 124 -7.38 -7.18 -18.24
CA ILE A 124 -7.14 -5.80 -17.78
C ILE A 124 -6.49 -5.89 -16.40
N LEU A 125 -5.34 -5.29 -16.21
CA LEU A 125 -4.65 -5.31 -14.91
C LEU A 125 -4.75 -3.94 -14.23
N GLY A 126 -5.07 -3.94 -12.94
CA GLY A 126 -5.15 -2.73 -12.14
C GLY A 126 -4.48 -2.87 -10.77
N VAL A 127 -4.20 -1.75 -10.14
CA VAL A 127 -3.71 -1.67 -8.76
C VAL A 127 -4.76 -1.03 -7.87
N ILE A 128 -4.98 -1.61 -6.68
CA ILE A 128 -5.78 -1.01 -5.59
C ILE A 128 -4.96 -1.10 -4.31
N THR A 129 -4.40 0.01 -3.83
CA THR A 129 -3.51 0.00 -2.66
C THR A 129 -3.87 1.05 -1.61
N ASN A 130 -3.67 0.72 -0.33
CA ASN A 130 -3.75 1.69 0.76
C ASN A 130 -2.44 2.46 0.92
N GLY A 131 -1.34 1.95 0.34
CA GLY A 131 -0.01 2.52 0.43
C GLY A 131 0.22 3.67 -0.54
N ASN A 132 1.41 4.24 -0.46
CA ASN A 132 1.88 5.33 -1.30
C ASN A 132 3.02 4.91 -2.26
N ALA A 133 3.16 3.60 -2.56
CA ALA A 133 4.07 3.16 -3.61
C ALA A 133 3.59 3.63 -4.97
N ASP A 134 4.49 4.23 -5.74
CA ASP A 134 4.20 4.71 -7.09
C ASP A 134 4.75 3.73 -8.14
N ILE A 135 3.86 3.13 -8.90
CA ILE A 135 4.21 2.14 -9.94
C ILE A 135 5.08 2.73 -11.05
N LYS A 136 5.04 4.06 -11.27
CA LYS A 136 5.92 4.73 -12.25
C LYS A 136 7.34 4.81 -11.74
N THR A 137 7.52 5.19 -10.48
CA THR A 137 8.83 5.21 -9.83
C THR A 137 9.43 3.80 -9.77
N LEU A 138 8.60 2.78 -9.56
CA LEU A 138 8.98 1.37 -9.62
C LEU A 138 9.20 0.84 -11.04
N LYS A 139 8.86 1.62 -12.08
CA LYS A 139 8.97 1.27 -13.51
C LYS A 139 8.17 0.02 -13.91
N ILE A 140 7.06 -0.21 -13.25
CA ILE A 140 6.10 -1.29 -13.54
C ILE A 140 4.74 -0.77 -14.03
N ASP A 141 4.61 0.53 -14.24
CA ASP A 141 3.39 1.17 -14.73
C ASP A 141 2.94 0.60 -16.08
N HIS A 142 3.87 0.17 -16.92
CA HIS A 142 3.60 -0.48 -18.20
C HIS A 142 2.88 -1.84 -18.08
N LEU A 143 2.86 -2.46 -16.89
CA LEU A 143 2.16 -3.71 -16.62
C LEU A 143 0.69 -3.51 -16.24
N PHE A 144 0.28 -2.30 -15.90
CA PHE A 144 -1.06 -2.01 -15.42
C PHE A 144 -1.80 -1.02 -16.32
N ASP A 145 -3.10 -1.23 -16.49
CA ASP A 145 -3.98 -0.36 -17.26
C ASP A 145 -4.50 0.81 -16.39
N PHE A 146 -4.58 0.60 -15.07
CA PHE A 146 -4.98 1.65 -14.12
C PHE A 146 -4.37 1.44 -12.72
N TYR A 147 -4.41 2.51 -11.94
CA TYR A 147 -3.92 2.56 -10.57
C TYR A 147 -4.85 3.40 -9.71
N VAL A 148 -5.24 2.86 -8.55
CA VAL A 148 -6.04 3.56 -7.53
C VAL A 148 -5.36 3.39 -6.18
N ASN A 149 -5.19 4.49 -5.46
CA ASN A 149 -4.74 4.44 -4.07
C ASN A 149 -5.70 5.20 -3.14
N ALA A 150 -5.55 4.97 -1.84
CA ALA A 150 -6.40 5.59 -0.82
C ALA A 150 -6.37 7.13 -0.87
N GLU A 151 -5.22 7.73 -1.17
CA GLU A 151 -5.07 9.20 -1.24
C GLU A 151 -5.90 9.79 -2.39
N MET A 152 -5.96 9.13 -3.56
CA MET A 152 -6.71 9.59 -4.73
C MET A 152 -8.21 9.69 -4.47
N VAL A 153 -8.76 8.74 -3.75
CA VAL A 153 -10.22 8.66 -3.49
C VAL A 153 -10.61 9.12 -2.09
N ASN A 154 -9.61 9.42 -1.25
CA ASN A 154 -9.76 9.76 0.16
C ASN A 154 -10.54 8.70 0.96
N GLU A 155 -10.30 7.43 0.66
CA GLU A 155 -10.83 6.28 1.37
C GLU A 155 -9.93 5.06 1.16
N SER A 156 -9.53 4.41 2.25
CA SER A 156 -8.72 3.19 2.23
C SER A 156 -9.58 1.92 2.17
N LYS A 157 -9.06 0.84 1.63
CA LYS A 157 -9.62 -0.50 1.79
C LYS A 157 -9.77 -0.82 3.30
N PRO A 158 -10.84 -1.45 3.76
CA PRO A 158 -11.92 -2.10 2.99
C PRO A 158 -13.05 -1.16 2.54
N GLY A 159 -12.91 0.16 2.65
CA GLY A 159 -13.95 1.11 2.24
C GLY A 159 -14.37 0.92 0.78
N ARG A 160 -15.67 1.09 0.51
CA ARG A 160 -16.28 0.79 -0.77
C ARG A 160 -15.78 1.63 -1.94
N LYS A 161 -15.48 2.91 -1.67
CA LYS A 161 -15.20 3.90 -2.71
C LYS A 161 -13.94 3.60 -3.52
N ILE A 162 -12.90 3.05 -2.88
CA ILE A 162 -11.65 2.70 -3.58
C ILE A 162 -11.88 1.56 -4.59
N PHE A 163 -12.74 0.59 -4.25
CA PHE A 163 -13.13 -0.49 -5.15
C PHE A 163 -14.05 0.00 -6.26
N ASP A 164 -15.03 0.88 -5.95
CA ASP A 164 -15.94 1.44 -6.95
C ASP A 164 -15.17 2.25 -8.02
N GLU A 165 -14.13 3.00 -7.63
CA GLU A 165 -13.28 3.71 -8.60
C GLU A 165 -12.50 2.71 -9.47
N ALA A 166 -12.01 1.61 -8.90
CA ALA A 166 -11.35 0.55 -9.68
C ALA A 166 -12.30 -0.12 -10.67
N VAL A 167 -13.55 -0.41 -10.28
CA VAL A 167 -14.60 -0.94 -11.19
C VAL A 167 -14.83 0.01 -12.35
N LYS A 168 -14.96 1.30 -12.06
CA LYS A 168 -15.17 2.34 -13.08
C LYS A 168 -14.00 2.42 -14.07
N LEU A 169 -12.76 2.35 -13.58
CA LEU A 169 -11.56 2.39 -14.42
C LEU A 169 -11.38 1.12 -15.25
N ALA A 170 -11.70 -0.05 -14.68
CA ALA A 170 -11.68 -1.33 -15.39
C ALA A 170 -12.73 -1.42 -16.50
N GLY A 171 -13.86 -0.69 -16.38
CA GLY A 171 -14.92 -0.66 -17.37
C GLY A 171 -15.67 -1.99 -17.54
N VAL A 172 -15.65 -2.84 -16.52
CA VAL A 172 -16.34 -4.16 -16.50
C VAL A 172 -17.21 -4.25 -15.24
N LEU A 173 -18.02 -5.30 -15.15
CA LEU A 173 -18.87 -5.51 -13.97
C LEU A 173 -18.01 -5.94 -12.76
N PRO A 174 -18.42 -5.61 -11.52
CA PRO A 174 -17.66 -6.00 -10.32
C PRO A 174 -17.36 -7.50 -10.26
N GLU A 175 -18.36 -8.34 -10.56
CA GLU A 175 -18.23 -9.82 -10.57
C GLU A 175 -17.32 -10.37 -11.67
N GLU A 176 -16.89 -9.54 -12.63
CA GLU A 176 -15.91 -9.87 -13.67
C GLU A 176 -14.47 -9.45 -13.28
N ILE A 177 -14.31 -8.88 -12.06
CA ILE A 177 -13.02 -8.48 -11.48
C ILE A 177 -12.63 -9.46 -10.39
N CYS A 178 -11.36 -9.85 -10.36
CA CYS A 178 -10.77 -10.58 -9.25
C CYS A 178 -9.70 -9.72 -8.57
N HIS A 179 -9.90 -9.38 -7.30
CA HIS A 179 -8.89 -8.67 -6.50
C HIS A 179 -7.97 -9.66 -5.80
N ILE A 180 -6.68 -9.37 -5.81
CA ILE A 180 -5.64 -10.21 -5.21
C ILE A 180 -4.87 -9.35 -4.22
N GLY A 181 -4.85 -9.75 -2.97
CA GLY A 181 -4.15 -9.05 -1.90
C GLY A 181 -3.87 -9.93 -0.69
N ASP A 182 -3.01 -9.45 0.20
CA ASP A 182 -2.52 -10.22 1.34
C ASP A 182 -3.35 -10.03 2.61
N HIS A 183 -4.09 -8.93 2.70
CA HIS A 183 -4.79 -8.58 3.94
C HIS A 183 -6.23 -9.10 3.95
N PRO A 184 -6.58 -10.05 4.86
CA PRO A 184 -7.90 -10.68 4.90
C PRO A 184 -9.07 -9.68 4.87
N VAL A 185 -9.03 -8.65 5.69
CA VAL A 185 -10.12 -7.66 5.80
C VAL A 185 -10.06 -6.63 4.68
N ASN A 186 -8.89 -5.99 4.49
CA ASN A 186 -8.80 -4.89 3.54
C ASN A 186 -8.99 -5.34 2.09
N ASP A 187 -8.36 -6.46 1.72
CA ASP A 187 -8.37 -6.93 0.34
C ASP A 187 -9.50 -7.92 0.10
N VAL A 188 -9.59 -8.98 0.91
CA VAL A 188 -10.50 -10.08 0.62
C VAL A 188 -11.93 -9.70 0.96
N GLU A 189 -12.22 -9.33 2.22
CA GLU A 189 -13.56 -8.94 2.64
C GLU A 189 -14.02 -7.69 1.87
N GLY A 190 -13.15 -6.65 1.78
CA GLY A 190 -13.49 -5.43 1.07
C GLY A 190 -13.83 -5.64 -0.41
N ALA A 191 -13.07 -6.49 -1.13
CA ALA A 191 -13.38 -6.81 -2.52
C ALA A 191 -14.71 -7.60 -2.66
N VAL A 192 -14.93 -8.58 -1.80
CA VAL A 192 -16.19 -9.36 -1.80
C VAL A 192 -17.41 -8.47 -1.50
N GLU A 193 -17.30 -7.58 -0.50
CA GLU A 193 -18.35 -6.60 -0.20
C GLU A 193 -18.59 -5.61 -1.35
N ALA A 194 -17.55 -5.33 -2.14
CA ALA A 194 -17.66 -4.55 -3.37
C ALA A 194 -18.27 -5.33 -4.54
N GLY A 195 -18.58 -6.61 -4.39
CA GLY A 195 -19.17 -7.49 -5.42
C GLY A 195 -18.13 -8.09 -6.36
N MET A 196 -16.84 -7.94 -6.06
CA MET A 196 -15.74 -8.57 -6.80
C MET A 196 -15.51 -10.01 -6.33
N GLN A 197 -14.78 -10.78 -7.14
CA GLN A 197 -14.13 -11.99 -6.67
C GLN A 197 -12.83 -11.63 -5.95
N ALA A 198 -12.38 -12.48 -5.04
CA ALA A 198 -11.14 -12.27 -4.32
C ALA A 198 -10.28 -13.54 -4.28
N ILE A 199 -8.98 -13.36 -4.24
CA ILE A 199 -7.99 -14.39 -3.92
C ILE A 199 -7.09 -13.84 -2.81
N TRP A 200 -6.94 -14.61 -1.75
CA TRP A 200 -6.02 -14.29 -0.69
C TRP A 200 -4.58 -14.71 -1.07
N MET A 201 -3.70 -13.73 -1.28
CA MET A 201 -2.27 -13.96 -1.49
C MET A 201 -1.58 -14.07 -0.13
N ASN A 202 -1.37 -15.28 0.35
CA ASN A 202 -0.77 -15.54 1.66
C ASN A 202 0.71 -15.95 1.54
N ALA A 203 1.51 -15.14 0.85
CA ALA A 203 2.94 -15.39 0.62
C ALA A 203 3.77 -15.35 1.93
N LEU A 204 3.28 -14.68 2.97
CA LEU A 204 3.92 -14.56 4.28
C LEU A 204 3.38 -15.55 5.31
N GLU A 205 2.55 -16.51 4.90
CA GLU A 205 1.96 -17.55 5.75
C GLU A 205 1.29 -17.01 7.03
N LYS A 206 0.54 -15.92 6.87
CA LYS A 206 -0.24 -15.28 7.96
C LYS A 206 -1.47 -16.13 8.30
N ASP A 207 -1.86 -16.13 9.57
CA ASP A 207 -3.13 -16.72 10.02
C ASP A 207 -4.29 -15.75 9.76
N TRP A 208 -5.43 -16.29 9.34
CA TRP A 208 -6.69 -15.55 9.26
C TRP A 208 -7.73 -16.20 10.17
N GLU A 209 -7.98 -15.59 11.33
CA GLU A 209 -8.83 -16.15 12.39
C GLU A 209 -10.32 -16.33 11.97
N HIS A 210 -10.79 -15.59 10.97
CA HIS A 210 -12.20 -15.61 10.51
C HIS A 210 -12.38 -16.23 9.12
N LYS A 211 -11.41 -17.01 8.63
CA LYS A 211 -11.43 -17.61 7.29
C LYS A 211 -12.69 -18.47 7.00
N GLU A 212 -13.29 -19.05 8.04
CA GLU A 212 -14.48 -19.89 7.89
C GLU A 212 -15.73 -19.11 7.41
N ALA A 213 -15.77 -17.80 7.59
CA ALA A 213 -16.88 -16.94 7.18
C ALA A 213 -16.91 -16.65 5.68
N LEU A 214 -15.76 -16.71 5.00
CA LEU A 214 -15.61 -16.44 3.57
C LEU A 214 -14.83 -17.58 2.90
N THR A 215 -15.47 -18.30 1.98
CA THR A 215 -14.80 -19.32 1.18
C THR A 215 -14.16 -18.68 -0.06
N VAL A 216 -12.96 -18.15 0.10
CA VAL A 216 -12.16 -17.60 -1.01
C VAL A 216 -10.91 -18.47 -1.25
N PRO A 217 -10.44 -18.57 -2.50
CA PRO A 217 -9.17 -19.24 -2.78
C PRO A 217 -8.00 -18.54 -2.07
N GLU A 218 -7.11 -19.37 -1.51
CA GLU A 218 -5.81 -18.95 -1.01
C GLU A 218 -4.73 -19.43 -1.97
N VAL A 219 -3.73 -18.59 -2.20
CA VAL A 219 -2.48 -18.93 -2.91
C VAL A 219 -1.30 -18.45 -2.08
N LYS A 220 -0.23 -19.25 -2.06
CA LYS A 220 0.94 -18.95 -1.23
C LYS A 220 2.12 -18.37 -2.01
N ASN A 221 2.04 -18.37 -3.32
CA ASN A 221 3.09 -17.85 -4.19
C ASN A 221 2.54 -17.51 -5.58
N TRP A 222 3.33 -16.78 -6.34
CA TRP A 222 2.97 -16.29 -7.65
C TRP A 222 2.87 -17.39 -8.72
N LYS A 223 3.52 -18.53 -8.52
CA LYS A 223 3.38 -19.69 -9.42
C LYS A 223 1.98 -20.30 -9.29
N GLU A 224 1.48 -20.50 -8.08
CA GLU A 224 0.11 -20.97 -7.85
C GLU A 224 -0.92 -20.01 -8.43
N LEU A 225 -0.69 -18.69 -8.28
CA LEU A 225 -1.54 -17.67 -8.88
C LEU A 225 -1.55 -17.76 -10.41
N GLU A 226 -0.37 -17.84 -11.03
CA GLU A 226 -0.22 -17.98 -12.48
C GLU A 226 -0.94 -19.22 -12.99
N GLU A 227 -0.71 -20.37 -12.37
CA GLU A 227 -1.37 -21.64 -12.74
C GLU A 227 -2.90 -21.51 -12.69
N ARG A 228 -3.44 -20.82 -11.69
CA ARG A 228 -4.87 -20.62 -11.54
C ARG A 228 -5.52 -19.83 -12.66
N PHE A 229 -4.84 -18.82 -13.21
CA PHE A 229 -5.39 -17.97 -14.27
C PHE A 229 -5.00 -18.42 -15.68
N LEU A 230 -3.87 -19.09 -15.85
CA LEU A 230 -3.33 -19.42 -17.17
C LEU A 230 -3.59 -20.89 -17.59
N SER A 231 -3.97 -21.76 -16.64
CA SER A 231 -4.34 -23.17 -16.93
C SER A 231 -5.79 -23.34 -17.41
N LEU A 232 -6.54 -22.26 -17.54
CA LEU A 232 -7.89 -22.18 -18.07
C LEU A 232 -7.84 -21.71 -19.54
#